data_1644653d3580318b9acb8fe066c09914
#
_entry.id   1644653d3580318b9acb8fe066c09914
#
_cell.length_a   1.000
_cell.length_b   1.000
_cell.length_c   1.000
_cell.angle_alpha   90.00
_cell.angle_beta   90.00
_cell.angle_gamma   90.00
#
_symmetry.space_group_name_H-M   'P 1'
#
loop_
_entity.id
_entity.type
_entity.pdbx_description
1 polymer ?
#
loop_
_entity_poly.entity_id
_entity_poly.type
_entity_poly.pdbx_seq_one_letter_code
_entity_poly.pdbx_strand_id
1 'polypeptide(L)'
;LLFGGQIQVAGAVKSNKIRKSATSDWMDIEKQRGISVTTSVMEFEYRGYKVNILDTPGHQDFAEDTFRTLTAVDSAIIVVDSAKGVEAQTRKLMNVCRMRKTPVIIYVNKMDREGRDPFDLLDELEEDLQIGVRPLSWPINQGMRFKGVYNIYEQRLNLFTPDKQKVTEKVEVNISGTELEAHVGEQDAAKLREDLELIDGVYPEFSVEKYLDAEVAP
;
A
#
# COMPACT_ATOMS: atom_id res chain seq x y z
N LEU A 1 -5.53 -10.23 1.96
CA LEU A 1 -6.56 -11.13 2.54
C LEU A 1 -7.54 -11.60 1.48
N LEU A 2 -8.20 -10.70 0.74
CA LEU A 2 -9.16 -11.06 -0.31
C LEU A 2 -8.52 -11.91 -1.42
N PHE A 3 -7.35 -11.49 -1.91
CA PHE A 3 -6.63 -12.21 -2.97
C PHE A 3 -5.95 -13.50 -2.52
N GLY A 4 -5.64 -13.60 -1.23
CA GLY A 4 -5.18 -14.85 -0.61
C GLY A 4 -6.32 -15.82 -0.30
N GLY A 5 -7.58 -15.47 -0.61
CA GLY A 5 -8.75 -16.29 -0.34
C GLY A 5 -9.18 -16.35 1.13
N GLN A 6 -8.58 -15.53 1.98
CA GLN A 6 -8.85 -15.54 3.43
C GLN A 6 -10.15 -14.85 3.82
N ILE A 7 -10.60 -13.90 3.01
CA ILE A 7 -11.94 -13.30 3.13
C ILE A 7 -12.65 -13.36 1.78
N GLN A 8 -13.97 -13.51 1.80
CA GLN A 8 -14.77 -13.65 0.57
C GLN A 8 -15.20 -12.30 -0.01
N VAL A 9 -15.35 -11.29 0.83
CA VAL A 9 -15.85 -9.95 0.45
C VAL A 9 -15.04 -8.90 1.17
N ALA A 10 -14.52 -7.93 0.41
CA ALA A 10 -13.89 -6.75 0.99
C ALA A 10 -14.92 -5.88 1.72
N GLY A 11 -14.57 -5.40 2.90
CA GLY A 11 -15.34 -4.41 3.65
C GLY A 11 -14.60 -3.07 3.68
N ALA A 12 -15.25 -2.04 4.20
CA ALA A 12 -14.63 -0.73 4.42
C ALA A 12 -15.09 -0.12 5.73
N VAL A 13 -14.20 0.58 6.41
CA VAL A 13 -14.50 1.28 7.66
C VAL A 13 -15.52 2.40 7.42
N LYS A 14 -15.34 3.17 6.35
CA LYS A 14 -16.23 4.26 5.97
C LYS A 14 -16.35 4.33 4.44
N SER A 15 -17.48 3.89 3.90
CA SER A 15 -17.74 3.96 2.47
C SER A 15 -19.22 4.10 2.18
N ASN A 16 -19.57 5.04 1.31
CA ASN A 16 -20.93 5.18 0.79
C ASN A 16 -21.25 4.11 -0.28
N LYS A 17 -20.25 3.42 -0.81
CA LYS A 17 -20.39 2.42 -1.88
C LYS A 17 -20.42 0.98 -1.37
N ILE A 18 -19.83 0.72 -0.19
CA ILE A 18 -19.71 -0.62 0.38
C ILE A 18 -20.53 -0.67 1.68
N ARG A 19 -21.58 -1.52 1.71
CA ARG A 19 -22.46 -1.66 2.87
C ARG A 19 -21.90 -2.55 3.99
N LYS A 20 -20.78 -3.24 3.75
CA LYS A 20 -20.17 -4.17 4.71
C LYS A 20 -18.98 -3.49 5.39
N SER A 21 -18.94 -3.51 6.72
CA SER A 21 -17.79 -3.03 7.51
C SER A 21 -16.54 -3.88 7.26
N ALA A 22 -15.36 -3.34 7.55
CA ALA A 22 -14.11 -4.09 7.50
C ALA A 22 -14.17 -5.30 8.44
N THR A 23 -13.51 -6.39 8.07
CA THR A 23 -13.48 -7.61 8.88
C THR A 23 -12.75 -7.39 10.21
N SER A 24 -11.79 -6.45 10.23
CA SER A 24 -11.07 -6.02 11.42
C SER A 24 -11.93 -5.26 12.43
N ASP A 25 -13.00 -4.58 11.98
CA ASP A 25 -13.90 -3.80 12.85
C ASP A 25 -15.00 -4.70 13.40
N TRP A 26 -14.72 -5.40 14.45
CA TRP A 26 -15.63 -6.38 15.05
C TRP A 26 -16.52 -5.79 16.17
N MET A 27 -16.11 -4.69 16.80
CA MET A 27 -16.86 -4.02 17.85
C MET A 27 -17.99 -3.15 17.30
N ASP A 28 -19.13 -3.12 17.99
CA ASP A 28 -20.27 -2.29 17.57
C ASP A 28 -19.96 -0.79 17.57
N ILE A 29 -19.11 -0.33 18.48
CA ILE A 29 -18.66 1.07 18.54
C ILE A 29 -17.81 1.45 17.32
N GLU A 30 -16.99 0.54 16.80
CA GLU A 30 -16.20 0.73 15.59
C GLU A 30 -17.11 0.88 14.35
N LYS A 31 -18.11 0.00 14.25
CA LYS A 31 -19.12 0.06 13.18
C LYS A 31 -19.95 1.33 13.21
N GLN A 32 -20.35 1.78 14.40
CA GLN A 32 -21.14 3.01 14.58
C GLN A 32 -20.33 4.27 14.29
N ARG A 33 -19.09 4.34 14.74
CA ARG A 33 -18.21 5.50 14.54
C ARG A 33 -17.53 5.49 13.17
N GLY A 34 -17.41 4.32 12.52
CA GLY A 34 -16.69 4.14 11.26
C GLY A 34 -15.19 4.39 11.40
N ILE A 35 -14.62 4.04 12.55
CA ILE A 35 -13.17 4.08 12.86
C ILE A 35 -12.82 2.87 13.71
N SER A 36 -11.63 2.29 13.49
CA SER A 36 -11.07 1.25 14.35
C SER A 36 -10.66 1.86 15.70
N VAL A 37 -10.95 1.16 16.79
CA VAL A 37 -10.67 1.60 18.17
C VAL A 37 -9.61 0.72 18.83
N THR A 38 -9.58 -0.56 18.49
CA THR A 38 -8.67 -1.55 19.05
C THR A 38 -7.87 -2.24 17.96
N THR A 39 -6.68 -2.74 18.32
CA THR A 39 -5.90 -3.58 17.42
C THR A 39 -6.61 -4.93 17.22
N SER A 40 -6.79 -5.32 15.97
CA SER A 40 -7.30 -6.65 15.61
C SER A 40 -6.21 -7.51 15.00
N VAL A 41 -6.24 -8.81 15.30
CA VAL A 41 -5.27 -9.78 14.79
C VAL A 41 -5.96 -10.68 13.77
N MET A 42 -5.37 -10.76 12.58
CA MET A 42 -5.82 -11.65 11.51
C MET A 42 -4.69 -12.61 11.15
N GLU A 43 -4.95 -13.90 11.25
CA GLU A 43 -3.98 -14.96 10.97
C GLU A 43 -4.39 -15.75 9.72
N PHE A 44 -3.42 -16.07 8.88
CA PHE A 44 -3.64 -16.95 7.71
C PHE A 44 -2.33 -17.56 7.23
N GLU A 45 -2.44 -18.65 6.45
CA GLU A 45 -1.30 -19.26 5.78
C GLU A 45 -1.19 -18.74 4.35
N TYR A 46 0.03 -18.41 3.93
CA TYR A 46 0.32 -17.99 2.57
C TYR A 46 1.68 -18.53 2.12
N ARG A 47 1.71 -19.30 1.03
CA ARG A 47 2.93 -19.91 0.46
C ARG A 47 3.77 -20.68 1.49
N GLY A 48 3.13 -21.36 2.44
CA GLY A 48 3.80 -22.13 3.50
C GLY A 48 4.27 -21.31 4.70
N TYR A 49 4.00 -20.02 4.73
CA TYR A 49 4.27 -19.14 5.85
C TYR A 49 2.99 -18.83 6.63
N LYS A 50 3.11 -18.78 7.94
CA LYS A 50 2.07 -18.28 8.82
C LYS A 50 2.20 -16.77 8.91
N VAL A 51 1.20 -16.05 8.41
CA VAL A 51 1.17 -14.58 8.39
C VAL A 51 0.18 -14.09 9.43
N ASN A 52 0.64 -13.19 10.32
CA ASN A 52 -0.19 -12.50 11.28
C ASN A 52 -0.23 -11.03 10.91
N ILE A 53 -1.41 -10.50 10.63
CA ILE A 53 -1.62 -9.06 10.40
C ILE A 53 -2.27 -8.47 11.64
N LEU A 54 -1.59 -7.48 12.24
CA LEU A 54 -2.08 -6.70 13.35
C LEU A 54 -2.59 -5.37 12.78
N ASP A 55 -3.91 -5.25 12.63
CA ASP A 55 -4.56 -4.04 12.10
C ASP A 55 -4.79 -3.06 13.25
N THR A 56 -4.11 -1.92 13.20
CA THR A 56 -4.08 -0.92 14.28
C THR A 56 -5.01 0.25 13.99
N PRO A 57 -5.57 0.91 15.03
CA PRO A 57 -6.32 2.14 14.85
C PRO A 57 -5.47 3.25 14.22
N GLY A 58 -6.01 3.92 13.20
CA GLY A 58 -5.34 5.07 12.57
C GLY A 58 -5.55 6.40 13.30
N HIS A 59 -6.51 6.47 14.24
CA HIS A 59 -6.85 7.70 14.94
C HIS A 59 -5.85 8.00 16.07
N GLN A 60 -5.45 9.27 16.20
CA GLN A 60 -4.44 9.68 17.18
C GLN A 60 -4.80 9.38 18.63
N ASP A 61 -6.10 9.34 18.98
CA ASP A 61 -6.56 9.04 20.34
C ASP A 61 -6.27 7.59 20.77
N PHE A 62 -5.99 6.71 19.81
CA PHE A 62 -5.67 5.29 20.03
C PHE A 62 -4.21 4.96 19.68
N ALA A 63 -3.35 5.95 19.57
CA ALA A 63 -1.95 5.78 19.16
C ALA A 63 -1.15 4.90 20.14
N GLU A 64 -1.51 4.85 21.41
CA GLU A 64 -0.83 4.03 22.42
C GLU A 64 -0.93 2.52 22.09
N ASP A 65 -2.10 2.07 21.64
CA ASP A 65 -2.28 0.69 21.20
C ASP A 65 -1.41 0.36 19.98
N THR A 66 -1.32 1.30 19.04
CA THR A 66 -0.43 1.17 17.87
C THR A 66 1.04 1.07 18.29
N PHE A 67 1.48 1.91 19.24
CA PHE A 67 2.86 1.86 19.72
C PHE A 67 3.19 0.55 20.44
N ARG A 68 2.26 0.01 21.22
CA ARG A 68 2.40 -1.30 21.85
C ARG A 68 2.47 -2.41 20.80
N THR A 69 1.60 -2.38 19.79
CA THR A 69 1.57 -3.35 18.71
C THR A 69 2.89 -3.40 17.95
N LEU A 70 3.51 -2.25 17.66
CA LEU A 70 4.82 -2.18 17.01
C LEU A 70 5.95 -2.88 17.78
N THR A 71 5.72 -3.23 19.05
CA THR A 71 6.72 -4.01 19.83
C THR A 71 6.71 -5.49 19.51
N ALA A 72 5.67 -5.99 18.87
CA ALA A 72 5.40 -7.41 18.66
C ALA A 72 5.45 -7.83 17.18
N VAL A 73 5.90 -6.94 16.29
CA VAL A 73 5.91 -7.21 14.84
C VAL A 73 7.33 -7.23 14.28
N ASP A 74 7.53 -8.03 13.25
CA ASP A 74 8.80 -8.13 12.52
C ASP A 74 8.97 -7.01 11.49
N SER A 75 7.84 -6.46 11.00
CA SER A 75 7.79 -5.41 9.99
C SER A 75 6.51 -4.60 10.13
N ALA A 76 6.51 -3.36 9.70
CA ALA A 76 5.35 -2.48 9.71
C ALA A 76 4.95 -2.05 8.29
N ILE A 77 3.65 -1.97 8.02
CA ILE A 77 3.11 -1.36 6.80
C ILE A 77 2.53 0.00 7.19
N ILE A 78 3.13 1.06 6.69
CA ILE A 78 2.60 2.42 6.84
C ILE A 78 1.71 2.75 5.65
N VAL A 79 0.43 2.99 5.92
CA VAL A 79 -0.56 3.31 4.90
C VAL A 79 -0.70 4.83 4.77
N VAL A 80 -0.40 5.35 3.59
CA VAL A 80 -0.46 6.79 3.26
C VAL A 80 -1.61 7.04 2.29
N ASP A 81 -2.38 8.09 2.51
CA ASP A 81 -3.44 8.53 1.59
C ASP A 81 -2.82 9.32 0.43
N SER A 82 -3.09 8.92 -0.82
CA SER A 82 -2.49 9.54 -2.02
C SER A 82 -2.79 11.04 -2.17
N ALA A 83 -3.88 11.51 -1.60
CA ALA A 83 -4.25 12.93 -1.65
C ALA A 83 -3.65 13.75 -0.49
N LYS A 84 -3.49 13.12 0.68
CA LYS A 84 -3.02 13.80 1.90
C LYS A 84 -1.50 13.77 2.07
N GLY A 85 -0.85 12.72 1.58
CA GLY A 85 0.58 12.50 1.78
C GLY A 85 0.92 12.17 3.25
N VAL A 86 2.04 12.67 3.72
CA VAL A 86 2.58 12.38 5.06
C VAL A 86 1.89 13.23 6.12
N GLU A 87 1.03 12.63 6.92
CA GLU A 87 0.35 13.29 8.04
C GLU A 87 1.21 13.26 9.32
N ALA A 88 0.89 14.10 10.30
CA ALA A 88 1.61 14.20 11.58
C ALA A 88 1.70 12.85 12.31
N GLN A 89 0.64 12.03 12.22
CA GLN A 89 0.63 10.70 12.82
C GLN A 89 1.58 9.74 12.11
N THR A 90 1.68 9.82 10.79
CA THR A 90 2.64 9.04 9.98
C THR A 90 4.08 9.29 10.44
N ARG A 91 4.45 10.58 10.64
CA ARG A 91 5.79 10.96 11.14
C ARG A 91 6.08 10.37 12.53
N LYS A 92 5.08 10.42 13.44
CA LYS A 92 5.23 9.83 14.79
C LYS A 92 5.45 8.33 14.75
N LEU A 93 4.66 7.62 13.95
CA LEU A 93 4.77 6.15 13.79
C LEU A 93 6.13 5.77 13.17
N MET A 94 6.56 6.51 12.13
CA MET A 94 7.87 6.29 11.52
C MET A 94 9.02 6.49 12.51
N ASN A 95 8.95 7.50 13.38
CA ASN A 95 9.94 7.69 14.43
C ASN A 95 10.02 6.51 15.41
N VAL A 96 8.87 5.91 15.75
CA VAL A 96 8.85 4.71 16.60
C VAL A 96 9.48 3.52 15.87
N CYS A 97 9.15 3.30 14.60
CA CYS A 97 9.76 2.25 13.78
C CYS A 97 11.28 2.43 13.71
N ARG A 98 11.75 3.66 13.48
CA ARG A 98 13.19 3.99 13.43
C ARG A 98 13.91 3.70 14.74
N MET A 99 13.35 4.14 15.89
CA MET A 99 13.96 3.87 17.21
C MET A 99 14.11 2.38 17.49
N ARG A 100 13.24 1.57 16.93
CA ARG A 100 13.22 0.12 17.11
C ARG A 100 13.94 -0.65 16.00
N LYS A 101 14.38 0.05 14.95
CA LYS A 101 14.89 -0.56 13.70
C LYS A 101 13.90 -1.57 13.09
N THR A 102 12.62 -1.27 13.18
CA THR A 102 11.57 -2.09 12.55
C THR A 102 11.54 -1.77 11.06
N PRO A 103 11.74 -2.74 10.17
CA PRO A 103 11.60 -2.55 8.72
C PRO A 103 10.21 -2.04 8.36
N VAL A 104 10.13 -1.12 7.40
CA VAL A 104 8.88 -0.46 7.01
C VAL A 104 8.60 -0.68 5.54
N ILE A 105 7.36 -1.04 5.22
CA ILE A 105 6.81 -1.00 3.86
C ILE A 105 5.85 0.19 3.80
N ILE A 106 5.95 1.01 2.76
CA ILE A 106 5.04 2.14 2.55
C ILE A 106 4.01 1.76 1.51
N TYR A 107 2.74 1.86 1.87
CA TYR A 107 1.62 1.57 0.98
C TYR A 107 0.81 2.83 0.69
N VAL A 108 0.93 3.35 -0.52
CA VAL A 108 0.13 4.50 -0.98
C VAL A 108 -1.26 4.02 -1.37
N ASN A 109 -2.27 4.46 -0.64
CA ASN A 109 -3.65 4.02 -0.76
C ASN A 109 -4.53 5.07 -1.45
N LYS A 110 -5.67 4.64 -1.99
CA LYS A 110 -6.69 5.48 -2.63
C LYS A 110 -6.26 6.11 -3.95
N MET A 111 -5.41 5.45 -4.71
CA MET A 111 -5.00 5.89 -6.05
C MET A 111 -6.18 5.96 -7.05
N ASP A 112 -7.32 5.36 -6.72
CA ASP A 112 -8.60 5.47 -7.44
C ASP A 112 -9.29 6.82 -7.24
N ARG A 113 -8.71 7.73 -6.47
CA ARG A 113 -9.19 9.10 -6.24
C ARG A 113 -8.20 10.11 -6.78
N GLU A 114 -8.67 11.34 -7.03
CA GLU A 114 -7.79 12.45 -7.33
C GLU A 114 -6.81 12.65 -6.16
N GLY A 115 -5.54 12.63 -6.47
CA GLY A 115 -4.44 12.71 -5.50
C GLY A 115 -3.29 13.52 -6.04
N ARG A 116 -2.18 13.50 -5.30
CA ARG A 116 -0.93 14.16 -5.68
C ARG A 116 -0.17 13.31 -6.71
N ASP A 117 0.73 13.94 -7.43
CA ASP A 117 1.62 13.21 -8.34
C ASP A 117 2.41 12.15 -7.57
N PRO A 118 2.57 10.93 -8.11
CA PRO A 118 3.30 9.85 -7.43
C PRO A 118 4.77 10.19 -7.13
N PHE A 119 5.47 10.94 -7.99
CA PHE A 119 6.84 11.35 -7.73
C PHE A 119 6.92 12.39 -6.61
N ASP A 120 6.00 13.39 -6.59
CA ASP A 120 5.91 14.35 -5.49
C ASP A 120 5.66 13.63 -4.13
N LEU A 121 4.90 12.53 -4.15
CA LEU A 121 4.69 11.72 -2.95
C LEU A 121 5.96 10.98 -2.52
N LEU A 122 6.76 10.47 -3.45
CA LEU A 122 8.04 9.84 -3.13
C LEU A 122 9.02 10.84 -2.50
N ASP A 123 9.12 12.04 -3.07
CA ASP A 123 9.96 13.12 -2.55
C ASP A 123 9.54 13.49 -1.11
N GLU A 124 8.24 13.67 -0.88
CA GLU A 124 7.72 13.95 0.48
C GLU A 124 8.00 12.80 1.46
N LEU A 125 7.86 11.54 1.01
CA LEU A 125 8.15 10.38 1.85
C LEU A 125 9.63 10.35 2.27
N GLU A 126 10.56 10.62 1.36
CA GLU A 126 11.98 10.69 1.67
C GLU A 126 12.32 11.86 2.61
N GLU A 127 11.82 13.05 2.30
CA GLU A 127 12.08 14.26 3.11
C GLU A 127 11.46 14.18 4.50
N ASP A 128 10.18 13.85 4.59
CA ASP A 128 9.42 13.88 5.84
C ASP A 128 9.68 12.68 6.74
N LEU A 129 9.88 11.51 6.14
CA LEU A 129 10.15 10.29 6.89
C LEU A 129 11.64 10.00 7.03
N GLN A 130 12.51 10.72 6.34
CA GLN A 130 13.97 10.57 6.39
C GLN A 130 14.42 9.11 6.21
N ILE A 131 13.88 8.45 5.20
CA ILE A 131 14.21 7.08 4.82
C ILE A 131 14.32 7.03 3.30
N GLY A 132 15.28 6.28 2.77
CA GLY A 132 15.33 6.04 1.33
C GLY A 132 14.11 5.24 0.88
N VAL A 133 13.53 5.56 -0.27
CA VAL A 133 12.41 4.81 -0.84
C VAL A 133 12.81 4.11 -2.14
N ARG A 134 12.18 2.98 -2.43
CA ARG A 134 12.27 2.30 -3.73
C ARG A 134 10.91 1.72 -4.10
N PRO A 135 10.23 2.28 -5.11
CA PRO A 135 8.95 1.71 -5.56
C PRO A 135 9.10 0.28 -6.05
N LEU A 136 8.30 -0.64 -5.48
CA LEU A 136 8.15 -2.02 -5.98
C LEU A 136 6.90 -2.20 -6.84
N SER A 137 6.02 -1.22 -6.85
CA SER A 137 4.87 -1.16 -7.74
C SER A 137 4.57 0.28 -8.13
N TRP A 138 4.08 0.48 -9.35
CA TRP A 138 3.79 1.80 -9.88
C TRP A 138 2.36 1.89 -10.39
N PRO A 139 1.62 2.98 -10.11
CA PRO A 139 0.24 3.13 -10.55
C PRO A 139 0.16 3.42 -12.05
N ILE A 140 -0.87 2.89 -12.68
CA ILE A 140 -1.22 3.21 -14.07
C ILE A 140 -2.37 4.20 -14.01
N ASN A 141 -2.02 5.48 -14.10
CA ASN A 141 -2.88 6.62 -13.84
C ASN A 141 -3.41 6.68 -12.40
N GLN A 142 -4.24 7.68 -12.14
CA GLN A 142 -4.90 7.88 -10.85
C GLN A 142 -6.30 8.47 -11.03
N GLY A 143 -7.06 8.54 -9.95
CA GLY A 143 -8.42 9.04 -9.98
C GLY A 143 -9.33 8.16 -10.82
N MET A 144 -10.22 8.77 -11.57
CA MET A 144 -11.15 8.06 -12.44
C MET A 144 -10.48 7.28 -13.59
N ARG A 145 -9.22 7.60 -13.89
CA ARG A 145 -8.44 6.91 -14.94
C ARG A 145 -7.55 5.81 -14.39
N PHE A 146 -7.55 5.56 -13.08
CA PHE A 146 -6.77 4.50 -12.46
C PHE A 146 -7.16 3.14 -13.03
N LYS A 147 -6.22 2.46 -13.66
CA LYS A 147 -6.40 1.14 -14.29
C LYS A 147 -5.88 -0.01 -13.46
N GLY A 148 -4.89 0.25 -12.64
CA GLY A 148 -4.21 -0.77 -11.86
C GLY A 148 -2.80 -0.36 -11.47
N VAL A 149 -1.98 -1.34 -11.16
CA VAL A 149 -0.56 -1.15 -10.84
C VAL A 149 0.32 -2.11 -11.62
N TYR A 150 1.47 -1.65 -12.03
CA TYR A 150 2.55 -2.49 -12.50
C TYR A 150 3.45 -2.86 -11.31
N ASN A 151 3.56 -4.15 -11.01
CA ASN A 151 4.51 -4.64 -10.01
C ASN A 151 5.89 -4.74 -10.65
N ILE A 152 6.78 -3.84 -10.27
CA ILE A 152 8.15 -3.72 -10.81
C ILE A 152 8.98 -4.93 -10.39
N TYR A 153 8.82 -5.38 -9.15
CA TYR A 153 9.59 -6.50 -8.58
C TYR A 153 9.24 -7.85 -9.22
N GLU A 154 7.94 -8.10 -9.45
CA GLU A 154 7.46 -9.35 -10.08
C GLU A 154 7.30 -9.23 -11.60
N GLN A 155 7.48 -8.04 -12.18
CA GLN A 155 7.24 -7.73 -13.60
C GLN A 155 5.83 -8.12 -14.07
N ARG A 156 4.82 -7.76 -13.28
CA ARG A 156 3.42 -8.14 -13.51
C ARG A 156 2.49 -6.95 -13.50
N LEU A 157 1.53 -7.01 -14.40
CA LEU A 157 0.44 -6.06 -14.47
C LEU A 157 -0.74 -6.56 -13.63
N ASN A 158 -1.18 -5.75 -12.67
CA ASN A 158 -2.37 -6.01 -11.87
C ASN A 158 -3.44 -5.00 -12.25
N LEU A 159 -4.42 -5.42 -13.03
CA LEU A 159 -5.52 -4.57 -13.48
C LEU A 159 -6.72 -4.66 -12.53
N PHE A 160 -7.39 -3.54 -12.34
CA PHE A 160 -8.58 -3.42 -11.51
C PHE A 160 -9.77 -2.97 -12.36
N THR A 161 -10.92 -3.64 -12.20
CA THR A 161 -12.16 -3.22 -12.83
C THR A 161 -13.00 -2.48 -11.79
N PRO A 162 -13.50 -1.26 -12.09
CA PRO A 162 -14.22 -0.42 -11.13
C PRO A 162 -15.43 -1.07 -10.45
N ASP A 163 -16.12 -1.97 -11.14
CA ASP A 163 -17.37 -2.58 -10.67
C ASP A 163 -17.21 -3.99 -10.08
N LYS A 164 -16.01 -4.55 -10.11
CA LYS A 164 -15.77 -5.89 -9.57
C LYS A 164 -14.83 -5.78 -8.38
N GLN A 165 -15.29 -6.20 -7.21
CA GLN A 165 -14.53 -6.26 -5.96
C GLN A 165 -13.35 -7.28 -6.00
N LYS A 166 -12.79 -7.53 -7.17
CA LYS A 166 -11.69 -8.47 -7.40
C LYS A 166 -10.69 -7.86 -8.36
N VAL A 167 -9.40 -8.13 -8.16
CA VAL A 167 -8.40 -7.98 -9.23
C VAL A 167 -8.86 -8.82 -10.40
N THR A 168 -9.02 -8.20 -11.52
CA THR A 168 -9.64 -8.86 -12.67
C THR A 168 -8.65 -9.72 -13.40
N GLU A 169 -7.40 -9.28 -13.50
CA GLU A 169 -6.33 -10.00 -14.20
C GLU A 169 -4.98 -9.73 -13.56
N LYS A 170 -4.21 -10.81 -13.40
CA LYS A 170 -2.76 -10.76 -13.20
C LYS A 170 -2.15 -11.24 -14.49
N VAL A 171 -1.53 -10.33 -15.22
CA VAL A 171 -0.89 -10.66 -16.52
C VAL A 171 0.60 -10.45 -16.37
N GLU A 172 1.37 -11.48 -16.71
CA GLU A 172 2.81 -11.32 -16.91
C GLU A 172 2.99 -10.57 -18.22
N VAL A 173 3.51 -9.34 -18.16
CA VAL A 173 3.69 -8.50 -19.32
C VAL A 173 5.12 -8.02 -19.38
N ASN A 174 5.78 -8.25 -20.53
CA ASN A 174 7.05 -7.62 -20.79
C ASN A 174 6.81 -6.13 -21.05
N ILE A 175 7.40 -5.27 -20.20
CA ILE A 175 7.23 -3.82 -20.28
C ILE A 175 7.66 -3.25 -21.65
N SER A 176 8.64 -3.88 -22.31
CA SER A 176 9.12 -3.49 -23.63
C SER A 176 8.30 -4.09 -24.79
N GLY A 177 7.35 -4.98 -24.48
CA GLY A 177 6.52 -5.64 -25.49
C GLY A 177 5.29 -4.82 -25.89
N THR A 178 4.68 -5.15 -27.02
CA THR A 178 3.43 -4.53 -27.50
C THR A 178 2.19 -5.02 -26.75
N GLU A 179 2.33 -6.03 -25.91
CA GLU A 179 1.23 -6.58 -25.09
C GLU A 179 0.72 -5.56 -24.06
N LEU A 180 1.61 -4.69 -23.57
CA LEU A 180 1.26 -3.66 -22.60
C LEU A 180 0.21 -2.69 -23.18
N GLU A 181 0.39 -2.25 -24.44
CA GLU A 181 -0.56 -1.35 -25.10
C GLU A 181 -1.94 -1.98 -25.27
N ALA A 182 -2.01 -3.29 -25.50
CA ALA A 182 -3.28 -3.99 -25.62
C ALA A 182 -4.09 -3.96 -24.31
N HIS A 183 -3.41 -3.94 -23.15
CA HIS A 183 -4.06 -3.93 -21.84
C HIS A 183 -4.37 -2.53 -21.31
N VAL A 184 -3.48 -1.57 -21.52
CA VAL A 184 -3.60 -0.24 -20.90
C VAL A 184 -3.78 0.90 -21.90
N GLY A 185 -3.57 0.65 -23.18
CA GLY A 185 -3.57 1.65 -24.28
C GLY A 185 -2.20 2.29 -24.48
N GLU A 186 -1.98 2.82 -25.69
CA GLU A 186 -0.68 3.34 -26.13
C GLU A 186 -0.14 4.47 -25.23
N GLN A 187 -0.98 5.44 -24.87
CA GLN A 187 -0.55 6.60 -24.07
C GLN A 187 -0.14 6.19 -22.66
N ASP A 188 -0.91 5.33 -22.00
CA ASP A 188 -0.62 4.90 -20.64
C ASP A 188 0.57 3.94 -20.61
N ALA A 189 0.75 3.14 -21.64
CA ALA A 189 1.93 2.28 -21.79
C ALA A 189 3.21 3.11 -21.97
N ALA A 190 3.16 4.14 -22.81
CA ALA A 190 4.30 5.04 -23.03
C ALA A 190 4.67 5.78 -21.73
N LYS A 191 3.66 6.35 -21.04
CA LYS A 191 3.89 7.02 -19.76
C LYS A 191 4.46 6.07 -18.71
N LEU A 192 3.94 4.87 -18.59
CA LEU A 192 4.46 3.89 -17.63
C LEU A 192 5.93 3.56 -17.88
N ARG A 193 6.34 3.39 -19.15
CA ARG A 193 7.75 3.15 -19.50
C ARG A 193 8.64 4.32 -19.11
N GLU A 194 8.21 5.55 -19.41
CA GLU A 194 8.92 6.77 -19.02
C GLU A 194 9.08 6.86 -17.50
N ASP A 195 8.00 6.64 -16.76
CA ASP A 195 8.02 6.67 -15.29
C ASP A 195 8.98 5.59 -14.73
N LEU A 196 8.98 4.39 -15.29
CA LEU A 196 9.87 3.30 -14.84
C LEU A 196 11.35 3.60 -15.17
N GLU A 197 11.64 4.21 -16.30
CA GLU A 197 13.00 4.66 -16.66
C GLU A 197 13.50 5.71 -15.67
N LEU A 198 12.65 6.66 -15.29
CA LEU A 198 12.95 7.65 -14.24
C LEU A 198 13.22 6.99 -12.90
N ILE A 199 12.36 6.04 -12.49
CA ILE A 199 12.54 5.31 -11.23
C ILE A 199 13.88 4.59 -11.20
N ASP A 200 14.24 3.91 -12.28
CA ASP A 200 15.51 3.17 -12.36
C ASP A 200 16.74 4.09 -12.43
N GLY A 201 16.56 5.32 -12.94
CA GLY A 201 17.62 6.32 -12.99
C GLY A 201 17.85 7.08 -11.68
N VAL A 202 16.80 7.25 -10.87
CA VAL A 202 16.82 8.08 -9.65
C VAL A 202 16.97 7.25 -8.38
N TYR A 203 16.24 6.14 -8.27
CA TYR A 203 16.19 5.34 -7.05
C TYR A 203 17.12 4.12 -7.13
N PRO A 204 17.80 3.77 -6.02
CA PRO A 204 18.68 2.59 -6.00
C PRO A 204 17.89 1.31 -6.21
N GLU A 205 18.53 0.26 -6.71
CA GLU A 205 17.91 -1.05 -6.81
C GLU A 205 17.48 -1.57 -5.43
N PHE A 206 16.32 -2.25 -5.38
CA PHE A 206 15.81 -2.81 -4.15
C PHE A 206 16.72 -3.92 -3.60
N SER A 207 17.04 -3.83 -2.33
CA SER A 207 17.79 -4.84 -1.60
C SER A 207 17.01 -5.27 -0.35
N VAL A 208 16.78 -6.57 -0.22
CA VAL A 208 16.14 -7.14 0.98
C VAL A 208 16.99 -6.88 2.22
N GLU A 209 18.31 -6.88 2.10
CA GLU A 209 19.23 -6.59 3.21
C GLU A 209 19.02 -5.16 3.72
N LYS A 210 19.05 -4.16 2.85
CA LYS A 210 18.81 -2.76 3.21
C LYS A 210 17.41 -2.54 3.79
N TYR A 211 16.42 -3.28 3.30
CA TYR A 211 15.07 -3.26 3.87
C TYR A 211 15.05 -3.80 5.30
N LEU A 212 15.69 -4.96 5.55
CA LEU A 212 15.76 -5.56 6.88
C LEU A 212 16.55 -4.72 7.87
N ASP A 213 17.54 -3.96 7.40
CA ASP A 213 18.30 -2.99 8.20
C ASP A 213 17.54 -1.66 8.42
N ALA A 214 16.33 -1.55 7.92
CA ALA A 214 15.48 -0.35 7.99
C ALA A 214 16.11 0.91 7.34
N GLU A 215 16.91 0.73 6.30
CA GLU A 215 17.55 1.82 5.55
C GLU A 215 16.71 2.26 4.35
N VAL A 216 15.97 1.33 3.72
CA VAL A 216 15.14 1.59 2.54
C VAL A 216 13.73 1.01 2.75
N ALA A 217 12.69 1.80 2.44
CA ALA A 217 11.30 1.36 2.43
C ALA A 217 10.84 1.09 0.99
N PRO A 218 10.33 -0.13 0.71
CA PRO A 218 9.62 -0.41 -0.52
C PRO A 218 8.21 0.16 -0.52
#